data_77fa310483774f8c50e00069b313a955
#
_entry.id   77fa310483774f8c50e00069b313a955
#
_cell.length_a   1.000
_cell.length_b   1.000
_cell.length_c   1.000
_cell.angle_alpha   90.00
_cell.angle_beta   90.00
_cell.angle_gamma   90.00
#
_symmetry.space_group_name_H-M   'P 1'
#
loop_
_entity.id
_entity.type
_entity.pdbx_description
1 polymer ?
#
loop_
_entity_poly.entity_id
_entity_poly.type
_entity_poly.pdbx_seq_one_letter_code
_entity_poly.pdbx_strand_id
1 'polypeptide(L)'
;MNYKTYITKPKPNNHKRKILGLNGLNHDASACLLHGKEIKFAGHNERYSDIKFDEDITQPMISDIKRYGDWDEVTWFERPMKKKGRQLWAGQYSEVFTRKNLPSNYLKQFNIKPDVYIDHHLSHAAASYFTSPYRESVGVMIDAIGEWETATIWYIKTHEDGSTTFEKRWSQEYPHSLGLWYSAMTQR
;
A
#
# COMPACT_ATOMS: atom_id res chain seq x y z
N MET A 1 -5.33 -17.88 -18.18
CA MET A 1 -4.83 -16.96 -17.13
C MET A 1 -5.90 -15.89 -16.92
N ASN A 2 -6.50 -15.81 -15.73
CA ASN A 2 -7.49 -14.77 -15.43
C ASN A 2 -6.74 -13.51 -15.01
N TYR A 3 -6.57 -12.57 -15.94
CA TYR A 3 -5.98 -11.28 -15.63
C TYR A 3 -6.99 -10.42 -14.87
N LYS A 4 -6.56 -9.85 -13.74
CA LYS A 4 -7.39 -8.91 -12.98
C LYS A 4 -7.29 -7.53 -13.59
N THR A 5 -8.45 -6.90 -13.80
CA THR A 5 -8.55 -5.52 -14.23
C THR A 5 -9.18 -4.70 -13.12
N TYR A 6 -8.55 -3.60 -12.76
CA TYR A 6 -9.07 -2.61 -11.82
C TYR A 6 -9.32 -1.31 -12.56
N ILE A 7 -10.48 -0.71 -12.34
CA ILE A 7 -10.87 0.56 -12.95
C ILE A 7 -11.15 1.56 -11.85
N THR A 8 -10.39 2.66 -11.86
CA THR A 8 -10.68 3.81 -11.01
C THR A 8 -11.47 4.82 -11.82
N LYS A 9 -12.57 5.33 -11.25
CA LYS A 9 -13.34 6.41 -11.87
C LYS A 9 -13.21 7.67 -11.02
N PRO A 10 -13.11 8.86 -11.63
CA PRO A 10 -13.19 10.10 -10.90
C PRO A 10 -14.52 10.16 -10.15
N LYS A 11 -14.45 10.37 -8.84
CA LYS A 11 -15.65 10.60 -8.02
C LYS A 11 -16.06 12.08 -8.14
N PRO A 12 -17.37 12.39 -8.12
CA PRO A 12 -17.82 13.77 -8.03
C PRO A 12 -17.15 14.46 -6.85
N ASN A 13 -16.73 15.73 -7.01
CA ASN A 13 -16.03 16.51 -5.96
C ASN A 13 -14.71 15.92 -5.48
N ASN A 14 -14.05 15.06 -6.25
CA ASN A 14 -12.79 14.45 -5.87
C ASN A 14 -11.69 15.48 -5.52
N HIS A 15 -11.76 16.67 -6.10
CA HIS A 15 -10.85 17.79 -5.81
C HIS A 15 -10.96 18.36 -4.38
N LYS A 16 -12.04 18.05 -3.66
CA LYS A 16 -12.26 18.47 -2.26
C LYS A 16 -12.02 17.36 -1.25
N ARG A 17 -11.88 16.11 -1.72
CA ARG A 17 -11.71 14.97 -0.81
C ARG A 17 -10.30 14.89 -0.27
N LYS A 18 -10.20 14.59 1.01
CA LYS A 18 -8.95 14.25 1.69
C LYS A 18 -8.89 12.74 1.91
N ILE A 19 -7.84 12.11 1.42
CA ILE A 19 -7.62 10.67 1.53
C ILE A 19 -6.32 10.44 2.28
N LEU A 20 -6.39 9.71 3.38
CA LEU A 20 -5.23 9.30 4.16
C LEU A 20 -4.82 7.89 3.75
N GLY A 21 -3.65 7.75 3.14
CA GLY A 21 -3.00 6.46 2.88
C GLY A 21 -2.05 6.10 3.99
N LEU A 22 -2.14 4.88 4.51
CA LEU A 22 -1.32 4.38 5.61
C LEU A 22 -0.62 3.08 5.24
N ASN A 23 0.64 2.96 5.66
CA ASN A 23 1.46 1.76 5.66
C ASN A 23 2.03 1.52 7.06
N GLY A 24 2.05 0.29 7.52
CA GLY A 24 2.65 -0.11 8.81
C GLY A 24 2.51 -1.61 9.05
N LEU A 25 2.93 -2.08 10.23
CA LEU A 25 2.89 -3.50 10.61
C LEU A 25 3.77 -4.41 9.73
N ASN A 26 4.79 -3.85 9.13
CA ASN A 26 5.79 -4.57 8.35
C ASN A 26 7.13 -3.86 8.56
N HIS A 27 7.67 -3.17 7.57
CA HIS A 27 8.82 -2.28 7.68
C HIS A 27 8.43 -0.93 7.11
N ASP A 28 9.17 0.11 7.48
CA ASP A 28 9.04 1.44 6.86
C ASP A 28 7.62 2.02 6.94
N ALA A 29 7.05 2.07 8.14
CA ALA A 29 5.76 2.68 8.36
C ALA A 29 5.73 4.11 7.82
N SER A 30 4.66 4.43 7.06
CA SER A 30 4.57 5.69 6.35
C SER A 30 3.12 6.12 6.16
N ALA A 31 2.93 7.41 5.91
CA ALA A 31 1.62 7.98 5.63
C ALA A 31 1.70 9.03 4.52
N CYS A 32 0.59 9.14 3.79
CA CYS A 32 0.40 10.19 2.79
C CYS A 32 -1.03 10.74 2.91
N LEU A 33 -1.17 12.06 2.99
CA LEU A 33 -2.47 12.75 2.93
C LEU A 33 -2.59 13.47 1.60
N LEU A 34 -3.57 13.05 0.81
CA LEU A 34 -3.97 13.72 -0.43
C LEU A 34 -5.16 14.64 -0.16
N HIS A 35 -5.15 15.83 -0.77
CA HIS A 35 -6.31 16.70 -0.88
C HIS A 35 -6.58 16.96 -2.37
N GLY A 36 -7.55 16.26 -2.91
CA GLY A 36 -7.76 16.22 -4.36
C GLY A 36 -6.53 15.64 -5.09
N LYS A 37 -5.81 16.49 -5.82
CA LYS A 37 -4.58 16.12 -6.54
C LYS A 37 -3.30 16.53 -5.83
N GLU A 38 -3.40 17.21 -4.70
CA GLU A 38 -2.24 17.72 -3.97
C GLU A 38 -1.83 16.76 -2.85
N ILE A 39 -0.54 16.50 -2.76
CA ILE A 39 0.05 15.83 -1.59
C ILE A 39 0.21 16.89 -0.51
N LYS A 40 -0.59 16.83 0.57
CA LYS A 40 -0.50 17.73 1.72
C LYS A 40 0.50 17.25 2.75
N PHE A 41 0.66 15.93 2.86
CA PHE A 41 1.63 15.29 3.71
C PHE A 41 2.15 14.02 3.04
N ALA A 42 3.44 13.78 3.12
CA ALA A 42 4.07 12.49 2.83
C ALA A 42 5.25 12.32 3.80
N GLY A 43 5.20 11.29 4.60
CA GLY A 43 6.20 11.09 5.65
C GLY A 43 6.42 9.62 5.98
N HIS A 44 7.65 9.36 6.41
CA HIS A 44 8.14 8.07 6.88
C HIS A 44 8.26 8.12 8.40
N ASN A 45 7.80 7.09 9.11
CA ASN A 45 7.74 7.15 10.56
C ASN A 45 9.12 7.24 11.24
N GLU A 46 10.16 6.72 10.62
CA GLU A 46 11.52 6.86 11.17
C GLU A 46 11.96 8.32 11.40
N ARG A 47 11.31 9.31 10.74
CA ARG A 47 11.55 10.74 10.98
C ARG A 47 10.98 11.23 12.30
N TYR A 48 10.11 10.45 12.93
CA TYR A 48 9.45 10.74 14.19
C TYR A 48 9.97 9.87 15.35
N SER A 49 10.41 8.66 15.03
CA SER A 49 10.85 7.67 16.03
C SER A 49 12.36 7.54 16.15
N ASP A 50 13.13 8.03 15.15
CA ASP A 50 14.57 7.79 15.01
C ASP A 50 14.97 6.29 14.94
N ILE A 51 13.98 5.43 14.68
CA ILE A 51 14.16 3.98 14.51
C ILE A 51 14.19 3.66 13.02
N LYS A 52 15.28 3.07 12.55
CA LYS A 52 15.41 2.66 11.16
C LYS A 52 14.53 1.45 10.86
N PHE A 53 13.84 1.46 9.71
CA PHE A 53 12.88 0.44 9.31
C PHE A 53 11.70 0.28 10.27
N ASP A 54 11.37 1.33 11.03
CA ASP A 54 10.27 1.32 11.98
C ASP A 54 8.97 0.83 11.32
N GLU A 55 8.37 -0.20 11.91
CA GLU A 55 7.13 -0.80 11.43
C GLU A 55 5.87 -0.15 12.00
N ASP A 56 6.04 0.71 13.01
CA ASP A 56 4.94 1.32 13.73
C ASP A 56 4.67 2.76 13.30
N ILE A 57 3.40 3.11 13.18
CA ILE A 57 2.94 4.50 13.06
C ILE A 57 2.95 5.10 14.47
N THR A 58 3.47 6.32 14.61
CA THR A 58 3.54 7.00 15.91
C THR A 58 2.50 8.11 16.04
N GLN A 59 2.14 8.43 17.29
CA GLN A 59 1.23 9.54 17.58
C GLN A 59 1.75 10.91 17.10
N PRO A 60 3.07 11.24 17.19
CA PRO A 60 3.60 12.47 16.61
C PRO A 60 3.33 12.60 15.12
N MET A 61 3.51 11.52 14.33
CA MET A 61 3.22 11.51 12.90
C MET A 61 1.74 11.78 12.62
N ILE A 62 0.82 11.10 13.34
CA ILE A 62 -0.62 11.34 13.19
C ILE A 62 -0.99 12.77 13.58
N SER A 63 -0.38 13.32 14.64
CA SER A 63 -0.62 14.69 15.09
C SER A 63 -0.16 15.71 14.02
N ASP A 64 0.93 15.43 13.35
CA ASP A 64 1.44 16.28 12.27
C ASP A 64 0.51 16.28 11.05
N ILE A 65 0.01 15.09 10.65
CA ILE A 65 -0.98 14.95 9.58
C ILE A 65 -2.26 15.74 9.90
N LYS A 66 -2.75 15.69 11.15
CA LYS A 66 -3.96 16.41 11.58
C LYS A 66 -3.88 17.93 11.46
N ARG A 67 -2.67 18.51 11.37
CA ARG A 67 -2.51 19.95 11.10
C ARG A 67 -3.09 20.37 9.74
N TYR A 68 -3.19 19.43 8.81
CA TYR A 68 -3.80 19.65 7.49
C TYR A 68 -5.32 19.42 7.48
N GLY A 69 -5.90 19.14 8.67
CA GLY A 69 -7.32 18.88 8.91
C GLY A 69 -7.69 17.40 8.77
N ASP A 70 -8.96 17.09 9.05
CA ASP A 70 -9.48 15.74 9.00
C ASP A 70 -9.53 15.20 7.56
N TRP A 71 -9.69 13.90 7.44
CA TRP A 71 -9.76 13.15 6.17
C TRP A 71 -11.14 12.50 6.01
N ASP A 72 -11.52 12.28 4.75
CA ASP A 72 -12.81 11.71 4.36
C ASP A 72 -12.74 10.18 4.18
N GLU A 73 -11.56 9.64 3.90
CA GLU A 73 -11.35 8.22 3.63
C GLU A 73 -9.95 7.80 4.08
N VAL A 74 -9.84 6.62 4.67
CA VAL A 74 -8.56 6.00 5.05
C VAL A 74 -8.33 4.76 4.22
N THR A 75 -7.17 4.70 3.57
CA THR A 75 -6.75 3.55 2.78
C THR A 75 -5.56 2.85 3.43
N TRP A 76 -5.57 1.51 3.37
CA TRP A 76 -4.47 0.66 3.81
C TRP A 76 -3.85 -0.07 2.63
N PHE A 77 -2.53 -0.13 2.59
CA PHE A 77 -1.72 -0.53 1.43
C PHE A 77 -1.76 -2.02 1.05
N GLU A 78 -2.31 -2.89 1.89
CA GLU A 78 -2.38 -4.35 1.65
C GLU A 78 -3.71 -4.93 2.15
N ARG A 79 -4.05 -6.15 1.70
CA ARG A 79 -5.21 -6.90 2.17
C ARG A 79 -4.80 -7.87 3.29
N PRO A 80 -5.12 -7.61 4.56
CA PRO A 80 -4.63 -8.39 5.70
C PRO A 80 -4.98 -9.89 5.61
N MET A 81 -6.16 -10.22 5.10
CA MET A 81 -6.60 -11.61 5.00
C MET A 81 -5.82 -12.41 3.95
N LYS A 82 -5.38 -11.77 2.86
CA LYS A 82 -4.50 -12.42 1.88
C LYS A 82 -3.12 -12.69 2.48
N LYS A 83 -2.56 -11.72 3.21
CA LYS A 83 -1.29 -11.85 3.94
C LYS A 83 -1.37 -13.01 4.95
N LYS A 84 -2.44 -13.07 5.75
CA LYS A 84 -2.66 -14.17 6.71
C LYS A 84 -2.80 -15.54 6.03
N GLY A 85 -3.46 -15.61 4.88
CA GLY A 85 -3.55 -16.84 4.08
C GLY A 85 -2.17 -17.34 3.65
N ARG A 86 -1.30 -16.44 3.17
CA ARG A 86 0.09 -16.79 2.83
C ARG A 86 0.90 -17.20 4.06
N GLN A 87 0.76 -16.48 5.17
CA GLN A 87 1.44 -16.81 6.43
C GLN A 87 1.02 -18.21 6.94
N LEU A 88 -0.26 -18.55 6.83
CA LEU A 88 -0.77 -19.89 7.18
C LEU A 88 -0.10 -20.96 6.30
N TRP A 89 -0.05 -20.75 5.00
CA TRP A 89 0.57 -21.66 4.06
C TRP A 89 2.09 -21.81 4.31
N ALA A 90 2.76 -20.73 4.72
CA ALA A 90 4.18 -20.71 5.06
C ALA A 90 4.50 -21.24 6.47
N GLY A 91 3.50 -21.73 7.24
CA GLY A 91 3.69 -22.27 8.59
C GLY A 91 3.92 -21.21 9.67
N GLN A 92 3.66 -19.94 9.39
CA GLN A 92 3.81 -18.81 10.32
C GLN A 92 2.56 -18.66 11.22
N TYR A 93 2.23 -19.70 11.98
CA TYR A 93 0.97 -19.78 12.72
C TYR A 93 0.81 -18.67 13.79
N SER A 94 1.89 -18.28 14.48
CA SER A 94 1.87 -17.20 15.47
C SER A 94 1.33 -15.90 14.85
N GLU A 95 1.81 -15.56 13.64
CA GLU A 95 1.42 -14.36 12.94
C GLU A 95 -0.05 -14.41 12.47
N VAL A 96 -0.50 -15.59 12.04
CA VAL A 96 -1.89 -15.78 11.57
C VAL A 96 -2.90 -15.50 12.67
N PHE A 97 -2.65 -16.03 13.88
CA PHE A 97 -3.60 -15.92 14.99
C PHE A 97 -3.47 -14.63 15.79
N THR A 98 -2.43 -13.84 15.57
CA THR A 98 -2.24 -12.55 16.23
C THR A 98 -3.23 -11.51 15.70
N ARG A 99 -4.20 -11.09 16.53
CA ARG A 99 -5.20 -10.07 16.17
C ARG A 99 -4.64 -8.65 16.19
N LYS A 100 -3.54 -8.40 16.91
CA LYS A 100 -2.89 -7.08 16.96
C LYS A 100 -2.39 -6.64 15.60
N ASN A 101 -2.00 -7.58 14.72
CA ASN A 101 -1.50 -7.32 13.37
C ASN A 101 -2.62 -7.09 12.34
N LEU A 102 -3.86 -6.91 12.78
CA LEU A 102 -4.93 -6.46 11.91
C LEU A 102 -4.97 -4.93 11.93
N PRO A 103 -4.88 -4.25 10.76
CA PRO A 103 -4.88 -2.79 10.68
C PRO A 103 -6.06 -2.14 11.41
N SER A 104 -7.24 -2.75 11.31
CA SER A 104 -8.43 -2.27 12.03
C SER A 104 -8.32 -2.30 13.54
N ASN A 105 -7.50 -3.18 14.12
CA ASN A 105 -7.22 -3.23 15.55
C ASN A 105 -6.03 -2.34 15.92
N TYR A 106 -4.99 -2.37 15.10
CA TYR A 106 -3.78 -1.58 15.29
C TYR A 106 -4.08 -0.08 15.30
N LEU A 107 -4.86 0.40 14.36
CA LEU A 107 -5.17 1.82 14.21
C LEU A 107 -6.19 2.36 15.22
N LYS A 108 -6.84 1.49 16.02
CA LYS A 108 -7.75 1.94 17.10
C LYS A 108 -7.08 2.86 18.11
N GLN A 109 -5.81 2.67 18.39
CA GLN A 109 -5.05 3.53 19.31
C GLN A 109 -4.99 4.99 18.84
N PHE A 110 -5.15 5.25 17.56
CA PHE A 110 -5.21 6.59 16.95
C PHE A 110 -6.63 7.07 16.67
N ASN A 111 -7.64 6.27 17.04
CA ASN A 111 -9.04 6.47 16.67
C ASN A 111 -9.24 6.51 15.13
N ILE A 112 -8.49 5.67 14.41
CA ILE A 112 -8.53 5.56 12.96
C ILE A 112 -9.04 4.17 12.57
N LYS A 113 -9.84 4.11 11.51
CA LYS A 113 -10.32 2.86 10.92
C LYS A 113 -10.09 2.89 9.41
N PRO A 114 -9.46 1.86 8.82
CA PRO A 114 -9.37 1.75 7.36
C PRO A 114 -10.75 1.57 6.73
N ASP A 115 -11.05 2.35 5.71
CA ASP A 115 -12.25 2.22 4.88
C ASP A 115 -12.00 1.29 3.71
N VAL A 116 -10.78 1.33 3.15
CA VAL A 116 -10.40 0.57 1.96
C VAL A 116 -9.07 -0.14 2.18
N TYR A 117 -9.02 -1.42 1.77
CA TYR A 117 -7.80 -2.21 1.67
C TYR A 117 -7.46 -2.42 0.20
N ILE A 118 -6.25 -2.02 -0.20
CA ILE A 118 -5.79 -2.09 -1.59
C ILE A 118 -4.86 -3.31 -1.73
N ASP A 119 -4.90 -4.02 -2.85
CA ASP A 119 -3.92 -5.09 -3.11
C ASP A 119 -2.51 -4.50 -3.13
N HIS A 120 -1.55 -5.16 -2.50
CA HIS A 120 -0.19 -4.64 -2.26
C HIS A 120 0.50 -4.17 -3.56
N HIS A 121 0.60 -5.04 -4.57
CA HIS A 121 1.21 -4.66 -5.85
C HIS A 121 0.40 -3.63 -6.65
N LEU A 122 -0.92 -3.54 -6.44
CA LEU A 122 -1.72 -2.45 -6.99
C LEU A 122 -1.37 -1.12 -6.33
N SER A 123 -1.07 -1.11 -5.01
CA SER A 123 -0.61 0.10 -4.32
C SER A 123 0.70 0.62 -4.90
N HIS A 124 1.68 -0.27 -5.15
CA HIS A 124 2.93 0.08 -5.81
C HIS A 124 2.70 0.60 -7.24
N ALA A 125 1.86 -0.07 -8.02
CA ALA A 125 1.54 0.33 -9.39
C ALA A 125 0.86 1.71 -9.42
N ALA A 126 -0.09 1.96 -8.52
CA ALA A 126 -0.76 3.25 -8.42
C ALA A 126 0.20 4.37 -7.99
N ALA A 127 1.04 4.12 -6.97
CA ALA A 127 1.99 5.10 -6.49
C ALA A 127 2.97 5.53 -7.59
N SER A 128 3.57 4.58 -8.30
CA SER A 128 4.51 4.87 -9.37
C SER A 128 3.85 5.52 -10.59
N TYR A 129 2.65 5.08 -10.97
CA TYR A 129 1.94 5.60 -12.13
C TYR A 129 1.44 7.04 -11.92
N PHE A 130 0.72 7.30 -10.82
CA PHE A 130 0.12 8.62 -10.57
C PHE A 130 1.14 9.72 -10.22
N THR A 131 2.36 9.34 -9.85
CA THR A 131 3.47 10.29 -9.67
C THR A 131 4.32 10.48 -10.93
N SER A 132 4.05 9.71 -11.98
CA SER A 132 4.72 9.82 -13.28
C SER A 132 3.99 10.81 -14.21
N PRO A 133 4.65 11.32 -15.25
CA PRO A 133 4.00 12.18 -16.25
C PRO A 133 3.19 11.40 -17.30
N TYR A 134 3.20 10.09 -17.28
CA TYR A 134 2.63 9.27 -18.34
C TYR A 134 1.13 9.07 -18.18
N ARG A 135 0.41 9.02 -19.31
CA ARG A 135 -1.01 8.66 -19.36
C ARG A 135 -1.23 7.19 -19.77
N GLU A 136 -0.19 6.55 -20.25
CA GLU A 136 -0.15 5.16 -20.64
C GLU A 136 1.24 4.60 -20.39
N SER A 137 1.35 3.46 -19.71
CA SER A 137 2.64 2.86 -19.36
C SER A 137 2.53 1.37 -19.05
N VAL A 138 3.68 0.71 -19.08
CA VAL A 138 3.86 -0.61 -18.46
C VAL A 138 4.59 -0.41 -17.14
N GLY A 139 3.97 -0.89 -16.05
CA GLY A 139 4.57 -0.90 -14.73
C GLY A 139 5.09 -2.29 -14.37
N VAL A 140 6.31 -2.37 -13.86
CA VAL A 140 6.91 -3.60 -13.33
C VAL A 140 7.15 -3.43 -11.85
N MET A 141 6.43 -4.21 -11.03
CA MET A 141 6.57 -4.20 -9.58
C MET A 141 7.35 -5.44 -9.16
N ILE A 142 8.44 -5.24 -8.41
CA ILE A 142 9.30 -6.32 -7.89
C ILE A 142 9.44 -6.09 -6.40
N ASP A 143 9.09 -7.11 -5.62
CA ASP A 143 9.10 -7.07 -4.16
C ASP A 143 9.71 -8.37 -3.60
N ALA A 144 9.98 -8.36 -2.30
CA ALA A 144 10.31 -9.60 -1.59
C ALA A 144 9.06 -10.48 -1.47
N ILE A 145 8.02 -9.97 -0.82
CA ILE A 145 6.72 -10.64 -0.70
C ILE A 145 5.63 -9.58 -0.43
N GLY A 146 4.77 -9.31 -1.41
CA GLY A 146 3.58 -8.49 -1.24
C GLY A 146 2.32 -9.34 -1.19
N GLU A 147 1.77 -9.64 -0.02
CA GLU A 147 0.67 -10.61 0.16
C GLU A 147 1.08 -12.01 -0.33
N TRP A 148 0.79 -12.36 -1.58
CA TRP A 148 1.23 -13.56 -2.30
C TRP A 148 2.20 -13.22 -3.45
N GLU A 149 2.02 -12.06 -4.06
CA GLU A 149 2.76 -11.65 -5.25
C GLU A 149 4.16 -11.18 -4.88
N THR A 150 5.14 -11.54 -5.69
CA THR A 150 6.55 -11.18 -5.54
C THR A 150 7.03 -10.36 -6.72
N ALA A 151 6.39 -10.52 -7.88
CA ALA A 151 6.57 -9.65 -9.04
C ALA A 151 5.29 -9.59 -9.87
N THR A 152 4.99 -8.42 -10.44
CA THR A 152 3.83 -8.22 -11.31
C THR A 152 4.16 -7.27 -12.45
N ILE A 153 3.50 -7.48 -13.58
CA ILE A 153 3.55 -6.57 -14.73
C ILE A 153 2.14 -6.06 -14.99
N TRP A 154 2.01 -4.75 -15.08
CA TRP A 154 0.76 -4.04 -15.28
C TRP A 154 0.80 -3.21 -16.55
N TYR A 155 -0.27 -3.24 -17.33
CA TYR A 155 -0.56 -2.23 -18.33
C TYR A 155 -1.52 -1.21 -17.70
N ILE A 156 -1.15 0.06 -17.73
CA ILE A 156 -1.88 1.12 -17.03
C ILE A 156 -2.17 2.24 -18.01
N LYS A 157 -3.44 2.68 -18.04
CA LYS A 157 -3.89 3.73 -18.98
C LYS A 157 -4.93 4.62 -18.32
N THR A 158 -4.74 5.93 -18.42
CA THR A 158 -5.73 6.94 -18.09
C THR A 158 -6.48 7.36 -19.36
N HIS A 159 -7.80 7.18 -19.34
CA HIS A 159 -8.70 7.50 -20.44
C HIS A 159 -9.08 8.99 -20.46
N GLU A 160 -9.76 9.43 -21.53
CA GLU A 160 -10.18 10.83 -21.71
C GLU A 160 -11.17 11.27 -20.63
N ASP A 161 -12.04 10.37 -20.16
CA ASP A 161 -12.99 10.61 -19.08
C ASP A 161 -12.34 10.73 -17.69
N GLY A 162 -11.00 10.62 -17.61
CA GLY A 162 -10.21 10.66 -16.37
C GLY A 162 -10.23 9.35 -15.59
N SER A 163 -10.91 8.30 -16.06
CA SER A 163 -10.80 6.97 -15.49
C SER A 163 -9.42 6.37 -15.77
N THR A 164 -8.93 5.54 -14.86
CA THR A 164 -7.66 4.83 -15.05
C THR A 164 -7.88 3.33 -14.93
N THR A 165 -7.41 2.60 -15.92
CA THR A 165 -7.45 1.12 -15.95
C THR A 165 -6.08 0.58 -15.59
N PHE A 166 -6.06 -0.35 -14.64
CA PHE A 166 -4.89 -1.14 -14.26
C PHE A 166 -5.16 -2.59 -14.65
N GLU A 167 -4.46 -3.09 -15.66
CA GLU A 167 -4.57 -4.46 -16.14
C GLU A 167 -3.33 -5.24 -15.75
N LYS A 168 -3.48 -6.21 -14.85
CA LYS A 168 -2.40 -7.12 -14.50
C LYS A 168 -2.16 -8.10 -15.65
N ARG A 169 -1.01 -8.01 -16.29
CA ARG A 169 -0.62 -8.84 -17.44
C ARG A 169 0.16 -10.07 -17.05
N TRP A 170 0.86 -10.02 -15.91
CA TRP A 170 1.64 -11.13 -15.41
C TRP A 170 1.82 -11.03 -13.90
N SER A 171 1.99 -12.17 -13.22
CA SER A 171 2.36 -12.22 -11.81
C SER A 171 3.22 -13.44 -11.52
N GLN A 172 4.17 -13.26 -10.61
CA GLN A 172 4.92 -14.30 -9.92
C GLN A 172 4.53 -14.29 -8.46
N GLU A 173 4.40 -15.46 -7.86
CA GLU A 173 3.95 -15.61 -6.50
C GLU A 173 4.98 -16.32 -5.63
N TYR A 174 4.86 -16.14 -4.32
CA TYR A 174 5.64 -16.84 -3.32
C TYR A 174 5.50 -18.39 -3.51
N PRO A 175 6.59 -19.19 -3.38
CA PRO A 175 7.90 -18.83 -2.83
C PRO A 175 8.90 -18.25 -3.84
N HIS A 176 8.57 -18.13 -5.10
CA HIS A 176 9.48 -17.62 -6.12
C HIS A 176 9.57 -16.09 -6.03
N SER A 177 10.73 -15.56 -5.62
CA SER A 177 10.91 -14.13 -5.42
C SER A 177 12.32 -13.68 -5.74
N LEU A 178 12.42 -12.68 -6.61
CA LEU A 178 13.68 -12.02 -6.92
C LEU A 178 14.16 -11.19 -5.71
N GLY A 179 13.25 -10.55 -4.97
CA GLY A 179 13.60 -9.79 -3.77
C GLY A 179 14.12 -10.68 -2.66
N LEU A 180 13.51 -11.84 -2.40
CA LEU A 180 14.03 -12.82 -1.43
C LEU A 180 15.37 -13.40 -1.85
N TRP A 181 15.56 -13.66 -3.14
CA TRP A 181 16.85 -14.10 -3.68
C TRP A 181 17.93 -13.04 -3.42
N TYR A 182 17.64 -11.77 -3.70
CA TYR A 182 18.54 -10.65 -3.41
C TYR A 182 18.89 -10.60 -1.90
N SER A 183 17.90 -10.68 -1.03
CA SER A 183 18.11 -10.71 0.43
C SER A 183 19.00 -11.86 0.87
N ALA A 184 18.80 -13.07 0.32
CA ALA A 184 19.64 -14.23 0.62
C ALA A 184 21.10 -14.03 0.19
N MET A 185 21.33 -13.33 -0.92
CA MET A 185 22.70 -13.04 -1.41
C MET A 185 23.40 -11.96 -0.61
N THR A 186 22.66 -11.04 0.03
CA THR A 186 23.21 -9.91 0.81
C THR A 186 23.41 -10.24 2.28
N GLN A 187 22.89 -11.34 2.79
CA GLN A 187 23.05 -11.80 4.18
C GLN A 187 24.33 -12.62 4.44
N ARG A 188 25.29 -12.64 3.54
CA ARG A 188 26.56 -13.35 3.67
C ARG A 188 27.61 -12.51 4.39
#